data_a7bdbecb97e49d5ce85094d0b9cd50d8
#
_entry.id   a7bdbecb97e49d5ce85094d0b9cd50d8
#
_cell.length_a   1.000
_cell.length_b   1.000
_cell.length_c   1.000
_cell.angle_alpha   90.00
_cell.angle_beta   90.00
_cell.angle_gamma   90.00
#
_symmetry.space_group_name_H-M   'P 1'
#
loop_
_entity.id
_entity.type
_entity.pdbx_description
1 polymer ?
#
loop_
_entity_poly.entity_id
_entity_poly.type
_entity_poly.pdbx_seq_one_letter_code
_entity_poly.pdbx_strand_id
1 'polypeptide(L)'
;MLTNVNSAREAKFIVTFAINPLKMSRKYFRNISILAIVSLLCLAVVQSVWVYRMYSDSVTDFKRRVESAIYKSIYKAFRMDAIPGLADAKYIKIDLDDFSLYFEPNLMELDALQPYYAEVLFHDAGDSRVVMTRGERPVLNNPLTTVVPIDDDGLYSLSVCIETPFKVFLGRMWGLIASSVAIIILLAGVLIYLVRTMFRQKTLEEMRRDFTHNITHELKTPISVAVTATDALRNFSADADPDRR
;
A
#
# COMPACT_ATOMS: atom_id res chain seq x y z
N MET A 1 39.37 21.52 17.00
CA MET A 1 39.61 22.26 15.74
C MET A 1 39.12 21.53 14.49
N LEU A 2 38.52 20.34 14.63
CA LEU A 2 38.04 19.48 13.50
C LEU A 2 36.53 19.61 13.21
N THR A 3 35.75 20.23 14.08
CA THR A 3 34.26 20.37 13.93
C THR A 3 33.86 21.48 12.99
N ASN A 4 34.75 22.44 12.68
CA ASN A 4 34.42 23.61 11.88
C ASN A 4 34.60 23.39 10.36
N VAL A 5 35.33 22.35 9.95
CA VAL A 5 35.60 22.05 8.52
C VAL A 5 34.41 21.32 7.90
N ASN A 6 33.72 20.44 8.63
CA ASN A 6 32.56 19.74 8.11
C ASN A 6 31.35 20.66 7.97
N SER A 7 31.12 21.58 8.91
CA SER A 7 30.03 22.57 8.81
C SER A 7 30.19 23.49 7.59
N ALA A 8 31.42 23.91 7.30
CA ALA A 8 31.72 24.73 6.11
C ALA A 8 31.56 23.94 4.79
N ARG A 9 31.78 22.64 4.81
CA ARG A 9 31.62 21.77 3.64
C ARG A 9 30.14 21.47 3.38
N GLU A 10 29.38 21.22 4.41
CA GLU A 10 27.90 21.05 4.31
C GLU A 10 27.22 22.37 3.92
N ALA A 11 27.62 23.49 4.51
CA ALA A 11 27.13 24.80 4.12
C ALA A 11 27.48 25.12 2.64
N LYS A 12 28.68 24.81 2.17
CA LYS A 12 29.03 24.93 0.74
C LYS A 12 28.19 24.02 -0.13
N PHE A 13 27.91 22.78 0.29
CA PHE A 13 27.10 21.84 -0.47
C PHE A 13 25.66 22.33 -0.57
N ILE A 14 25.09 22.82 0.54
CA ILE A 14 23.73 23.39 0.59
C ILE A 14 23.66 24.68 -0.23
N VAL A 15 24.65 25.57 -0.12
CA VAL A 15 24.73 26.83 -0.87
C VAL A 15 24.98 26.56 -2.37
N THR A 16 25.82 25.57 -2.72
CA THR A 16 26.03 25.18 -4.12
C THR A 16 24.79 24.54 -4.72
N PHE A 17 24.00 23.79 -3.94
CA PHE A 17 22.73 23.21 -4.35
C PHE A 17 21.63 24.29 -4.47
N ALA A 18 21.66 25.31 -3.60
CA ALA A 18 20.70 26.42 -3.62
C ALA A 18 20.99 27.50 -4.67
N ILE A 19 22.27 27.68 -5.06
CA ILE A 19 22.69 28.76 -5.97
C ILE A 19 22.83 28.28 -7.43
N ASN A 20 22.78 26.98 -7.70
CA ASN A 20 22.90 26.48 -9.08
C ASN A 20 21.60 25.87 -9.62
N PRO A 21 20.45 26.60 -9.63
CA PRO A 21 19.25 26.17 -10.33
C PRO A 21 19.40 26.31 -11.86
N LEU A 22 20.55 26.79 -12.35
CA LEU A 22 20.66 27.48 -13.66
C LEU A 22 21.02 26.59 -14.83
N LYS A 23 21.11 25.28 -14.71
CA LYS A 23 21.41 24.43 -15.88
C LYS A 23 20.78 23.02 -15.80
N MET A 24 19.56 22.91 -15.29
CA MET A 24 18.87 21.62 -15.39
C MET A 24 18.42 21.38 -16.83
N SER A 25 19.21 20.60 -17.56
CA SER A 25 18.91 20.09 -18.88
C SER A 25 17.52 19.41 -18.90
N ARG A 26 16.81 19.48 -20.05
CA ARG A 26 15.54 18.74 -20.29
C ARG A 26 15.64 17.26 -19.90
N LYS A 27 16.84 16.67 -20.01
CA LYS A 27 17.12 15.28 -19.61
C LYS A 27 17.01 15.07 -18.09
N TYR A 28 17.54 15.99 -17.29
CA TYR A 28 17.44 15.92 -15.81
C TYR A 28 16.00 15.99 -15.33
N PHE A 29 15.22 16.87 -15.92
CA PHE A 29 13.81 17.06 -15.59
C PHE A 29 13.00 15.79 -15.89
N ARG A 30 13.20 15.21 -17.07
CA ARG A 30 12.57 13.94 -17.44
C ARG A 30 12.96 12.82 -16.49
N ASN A 31 14.22 12.74 -16.11
CA ASN A 31 14.70 11.69 -15.18
C ASN A 31 14.11 11.84 -13.79
N ILE A 32 13.97 13.06 -13.25
CA ILE A 32 13.32 13.31 -11.95
C ILE A 32 11.84 12.92 -12.01
N SER A 33 11.14 13.30 -13.07
CA SER A 33 9.72 12.92 -13.24
C SER A 33 9.54 11.41 -13.35
N ILE A 34 10.41 10.72 -14.09
CA ILE A 34 10.39 9.25 -14.19
C ILE A 34 10.67 8.62 -12.82
N LEU A 35 11.70 9.09 -12.11
CA LEU A 35 12.05 8.59 -10.78
C LEU A 35 10.87 8.75 -9.80
N ALA A 36 10.21 9.89 -9.84
CA ALA A 36 9.07 10.17 -9.00
C ALA A 36 7.86 9.27 -9.31
N ILE A 37 7.57 9.01 -10.59
CA ILE A 37 6.51 8.08 -11.00
C ILE A 37 6.86 6.65 -10.58
N VAL A 38 8.10 6.21 -10.78
CA VAL A 38 8.57 4.88 -10.36
C VAL A 38 8.46 4.72 -8.84
N SER A 39 8.85 5.75 -8.08
CA SER A 39 8.72 5.76 -6.62
C SER A 39 7.25 5.63 -6.17
N LEU A 40 6.32 6.34 -6.82
CA LEU A 40 4.89 6.24 -6.53
C LEU A 40 4.33 4.84 -6.85
N LEU A 41 4.74 4.27 -8.00
CA LEU A 41 4.34 2.91 -8.37
C LEU A 41 4.89 1.88 -7.38
N CYS A 42 6.15 2.01 -6.98
CA CYS A 42 6.77 1.13 -5.98
C CYS A 42 6.01 1.20 -4.65
N LEU A 43 5.64 2.40 -4.19
CA LEU A 43 4.83 2.59 -2.99
C LEU A 43 3.45 1.93 -3.12
N ALA A 44 2.78 2.08 -4.26
CA ALA A 44 1.48 1.46 -4.51
C ALA A 44 1.57 -0.08 -4.45
N VAL A 45 2.63 -0.66 -5.02
CA VAL A 45 2.88 -2.11 -4.95
C VAL A 45 3.10 -2.55 -3.51
N VAL A 46 3.95 -1.85 -2.75
CA VAL A 46 4.20 -2.18 -1.33
C VAL A 46 2.91 -2.12 -0.51
N GLN A 47 2.10 -1.09 -0.69
CA GLN A 47 0.81 -0.97 0.00
C GLN A 47 -0.16 -2.08 -0.40
N SER A 48 -0.24 -2.46 -1.68
CA SER A 48 -1.08 -3.55 -2.15
C SER A 48 -0.66 -4.90 -1.53
N VAL A 49 0.64 -5.17 -1.48
CA VAL A 49 1.18 -6.37 -0.83
C VAL A 49 0.87 -6.37 0.67
N TRP A 50 0.97 -5.21 1.32
CA TRP A 50 0.68 -5.10 2.76
C TRP A 50 -0.80 -5.35 3.07
N VAL A 51 -1.73 -4.76 2.28
CA VAL A 51 -3.17 -5.01 2.41
C VAL A 51 -3.50 -6.49 2.16
N TYR A 52 -2.90 -7.10 1.14
CA TYR A 52 -3.09 -8.51 0.85
C TYR A 52 -2.62 -9.41 2.01
N ARG A 53 -1.43 -9.16 2.57
CA ARG A 53 -0.93 -9.90 3.73
C ARG A 53 -1.86 -9.77 4.93
N MET A 54 -2.29 -8.56 5.23
CA MET A 54 -3.21 -8.30 6.33
C MET A 54 -4.54 -9.05 6.17
N TYR A 55 -5.08 -9.11 4.93
CA TYR A 55 -6.25 -9.93 4.63
C TYR A 55 -5.96 -11.42 4.87
N SER A 56 -4.86 -11.93 4.36
CA SER A 56 -4.46 -13.33 4.53
C SER A 56 -4.28 -13.71 6.01
N ASP A 57 -3.64 -12.83 6.79
CA ASP A 57 -3.46 -13.02 8.23
C ASP A 57 -4.81 -13.04 8.97
N SER A 58 -5.73 -12.15 8.59
CA SER A 58 -7.09 -12.09 9.17
C SER A 58 -7.88 -13.37 8.88
N VAL A 59 -7.77 -13.92 7.68
CA VAL A 59 -8.41 -15.21 7.32
C VAL A 59 -7.78 -16.36 8.11
N THR A 60 -6.46 -16.36 8.26
CA THR A 60 -5.75 -17.40 9.03
C THR A 60 -6.11 -17.35 10.51
N ASP A 61 -6.18 -16.16 11.09
CA ASP A 61 -6.61 -15.98 12.48
C ASP A 61 -8.06 -16.40 12.70
N PHE A 62 -8.94 -16.07 11.75
CA PHE A 62 -10.31 -16.53 11.78
C PHE A 62 -10.41 -18.06 11.76
N LYS A 63 -9.63 -18.70 10.85
CA LYS A 63 -9.56 -20.17 10.79
C LYS A 63 -9.15 -20.78 12.13
N ARG A 64 -8.10 -20.26 12.76
CA ARG A 64 -7.63 -20.73 14.08
C ARG A 64 -8.69 -20.56 15.16
N ARG A 65 -9.43 -19.45 15.17
CA ARG A 65 -10.51 -19.22 16.14
C ARG A 65 -11.67 -20.18 15.94
N VAL A 66 -12.07 -20.42 14.68
CA VAL A 66 -13.09 -21.41 14.33
C VAL A 66 -12.66 -22.80 14.78
N GLU A 67 -11.43 -23.18 14.49
CA GLU A 67 -10.84 -24.45 14.91
C GLU A 67 -10.87 -24.60 16.43
N SER A 68 -10.47 -23.58 17.16
CA SER A 68 -10.55 -23.55 18.63
C SER A 68 -12.00 -23.66 19.14
N ALA A 69 -12.96 -23.00 18.45
CA ALA A 69 -14.37 -23.08 18.78
C ALA A 69 -14.92 -24.52 18.55
N ILE A 70 -14.50 -25.16 17.45
CA ILE A 70 -14.85 -26.55 17.15
C ILE A 70 -14.32 -27.47 18.25
N TYR A 71 -13.03 -27.38 18.63
CA TYR A 71 -12.45 -28.21 19.69
C TYR A 71 -13.17 -28.02 21.03
N LYS A 72 -13.46 -26.78 21.42
CA LYS A 72 -14.20 -26.49 22.65
C LYS A 72 -15.60 -27.09 22.64
N SER A 73 -16.26 -27.07 21.47
CA SER A 73 -17.62 -27.57 21.31
C SER A 73 -17.63 -29.10 21.27
N ILE A 74 -16.66 -29.74 20.60
CA ILE A 74 -16.47 -31.20 20.62
C ILE A 74 -16.23 -31.68 22.02
N TYR A 75 -15.33 -31.05 22.78
CA TYR A 75 -15.01 -31.44 24.15
C TYR A 75 -16.23 -31.38 25.08
N LYS A 76 -17.15 -30.46 24.87
CA LYS A 76 -18.38 -30.31 25.63
C LYS A 76 -19.49 -31.26 25.16
N ALA A 77 -19.65 -31.41 23.83
CA ALA A 77 -20.73 -32.21 23.24
C ALA A 77 -20.47 -33.73 23.32
N PHE A 78 -19.21 -34.10 23.03
CA PHE A 78 -18.79 -35.52 23.02
C PHE A 78 -18.11 -35.90 24.34
N ARG A 79 -18.74 -35.51 25.44
CA ARG A 79 -18.27 -35.90 26.77
C ARG A 79 -18.23 -37.42 26.82
N MET A 80 -17.04 -37.98 27.04
CA MET A 80 -16.88 -39.40 27.31
C MET A 80 -17.57 -39.72 28.65
N ASP A 81 -18.80 -40.07 28.57
CA ASP A 81 -19.46 -40.73 29.70
C ASP A 81 -18.83 -42.11 29.76
N ALA A 82 -17.89 -42.27 30.70
CA ALA A 82 -17.46 -43.58 31.12
C ALA A 82 -18.69 -44.27 31.71
N ILE A 83 -19.29 -45.18 30.96
CA ILE A 83 -20.39 -46.00 31.45
C ILE A 83 -19.79 -46.89 32.56
N PRO A 84 -20.21 -46.71 33.84
CA PRO A 84 -19.68 -47.53 34.93
C PRO A 84 -20.06 -48.98 34.65
N GLY A 85 -19.08 -49.84 34.38
CA GLY A 85 -19.27 -51.26 34.20
C GLY A 85 -18.88 -51.88 32.86
N LEU A 86 -18.56 -51.08 31.84
CA LEU A 86 -18.00 -51.60 30.58
C LEU A 86 -16.61 -50.99 30.39
N ALA A 87 -15.60 -51.65 30.93
CA ALA A 87 -14.21 -51.14 30.94
C ALA A 87 -13.53 -51.06 29.55
N ASP A 88 -14.15 -51.62 28.47
CA ASP A 88 -13.49 -51.80 27.19
C ASP A 88 -14.27 -51.27 25.97
N ALA A 89 -15.44 -50.65 26.12
CA ALA A 89 -16.16 -50.08 25.00
C ALA A 89 -16.34 -48.56 25.16
N LYS A 90 -15.40 -47.84 24.61
CA LYS A 90 -15.47 -46.39 24.39
C LYS A 90 -16.51 -46.10 23.29
N TYR A 91 -17.80 -46.02 23.67
CA TYR A 91 -18.79 -45.51 22.71
C TYR A 91 -18.75 -44.00 22.70
N ILE A 92 -18.23 -43.42 21.64
CA ILE A 92 -18.37 -42.01 21.39
C ILE A 92 -19.78 -41.78 20.84
N LYS A 93 -20.66 -41.23 21.67
CA LYS A 93 -21.98 -40.79 21.21
C LYS A 93 -21.76 -39.48 20.41
N ILE A 94 -21.75 -39.59 19.11
CA ILE A 94 -21.65 -38.43 18.20
C ILE A 94 -23.08 -37.89 18.03
N ASP A 95 -23.36 -36.72 18.59
CA ASP A 95 -24.63 -36.01 18.40
C ASP A 95 -24.35 -34.60 17.87
N LEU A 96 -24.70 -34.36 16.59
CA LEU A 96 -24.50 -33.07 15.95
C LEU A 96 -25.46 -31.99 16.48
N ASP A 97 -26.57 -32.38 17.13
CA ASP A 97 -27.48 -31.44 17.75
C ASP A 97 -26.87 -30.89 19.05
N ASP A 98 -26.28 -31.75 19.87
CA ASP A 98 -25.52 -31.33 21.04
C ASP A 98 -24.28 -30.47 20.62
N PHE A 99 -23.59 -30.88 19.57
CA PHE A 99 -22.48 -30.07 19.04
C PHE A 99 -22.93 -28.67 18.69
N SER A 100 -24.05 -28.52 17.97
CA SER A 100 -24.54 -27.19 17.56
C SER A 100 -24.91 -26.31 18.74
N LEU A 101 -25.47 -26.90 19.81
CA LEU A 101 -25.86 -26.16 21.02
C LEU A 101 -24.67 -25.46 21.68
N TYR A 102 -23.47 -26.06 21.57
CA TYR A 102 -22.23 -25.45 22.08
C TYR A 102 -21.45 -24.66 21.04
N PHE A 103 -21.60 -24.99 19.76
CA PHE A 103 -20.85 -24.36 18.69
C PHE A 103 -21.43 -23.01 18.26
N GLU A 104 -22.75 -22.88 18.15
CA GLU A 104 -23.42 -21.64 17.78
C GLU A 104 -23.10 -20.46 18.71
N PRO A 105 -23.11 -20.59 20.04
CA PRO A 105 -22.70 -19.51 20.92
C PRO A 105 -21.23 -19.10 20.73
N ASN A 106 -20.32 -20.05 20.48
CA ASN A 106 -18.93 -19.78 20.22
C ASN A 106 -18.74 -19.04 18.87
N LEU A 107 -19.57 -19.32 17.85
CA LEU A 107 -19.59 -18.58 16.60
C LEU A 107 -20.13 -17.16 16.77
N MET A 108 -21.15 -16.96 17.60
CA MET A 108 -21.66 -15.62 17.94
C MET A 108 -20.57 -14.75 18.57
N GLU A 109 -19.76 -15.30 19.48
CA GLU A 109 -18.64 -14.59 20.10
C GLU A 109 -17.58 -14.16 19.07
N LEU A 110 -17.49 -14.87 17.95
CA LEU A 110 -16.55 -14.54 16.85
C LEU A 110 -17.10 -13.53 15.83
N ASP A 111 -18.29 -12.93 16.06
CA ASP A 111 -19.03 -12.13 15.07
C ASP A 111 -19.26 -12.88 13.74
N ALA A 112 -19.28 -14.20 13.81
CA ALA A 112 -19.33 -15.09 12.66
C ALA A 112 -20.62 -15.92 12.64
N LEU A 113 -21.75 -15.28 12.94
CA LEU A 113 -23.07 -15.93 12.83
C LEU A 113 -23.40 -16.13 11.36
N GLN A 114 -22.77 -17.12 10.76
CA GLN A 114 -22.95 -17.51 9.37
C GLN A 114 -23.53 -18.92 9.33
N PRO A 115 -24.33 -19.26 8.32
CA PRO A 115 -24.73 -20.62 8.10
C PRO A 115 -23.49 -21.50 7.96
N TYR A 116 -23.48 -22.59 8.69
CA TYR A 116 -22.42 -23.59 8.63
C TYR A 116 -22.99 -24.95 8.27
N TYR A 117 -22.15 -25.79 7.71
CA TYR A 117 -22.43 -27.18 7.40
C TYR A 117 -21.43 -28.04 8.14
N ALA A 118 -21.94 -28.99 8.93
CA ALA A 118 -21.11 -29.92 9.67
C ALA A 118 -21.39 -31.34 9.19
N GLU A 119 -20.32 -32.11 8.97
CA GLU A 119 -20.40 -33.54 8.62
C GLU A 119 -19.41 -34.35 9.42
N VAL A 120 -19.85 -35.51 9.85
CA VAL A 120 -18.99 -36.52 10.49
C VAL A 120 -18.50 -37.48 9.42
N LEU A 121 -17.19 -37.59 9.32
CA LEU A 121 -16.50 -38.47 8.37
C LEU A 121 -15.97 -39.68 9.14
N PHE A 122 -16.24 -40.88 8.61
CA PHE A 122 -15.61 -42.13 9.04
C PHE A 122 -14.52 -42.50 8.03
N HIS A 123 -13.32 -42.76 8.51
CA HIS A 123 -12.17 -43.13 7.73
C HIS A 123 -11.91 -44.63 7.88
N ASP A 124 -12.00 -45.36 6.76
CA ASP A 124 -11.70 -46.80 6.72
C ASP A 124 -10.71 -47.06 5.56
N ALA A 125 -9.53 -47.54 5.91
CA ALA A 125 -8.49 -48.01 4.97
C ALA A 125 -8.25 -47.14 3.73
N GLY A 126 -8.41 -45.80 3.88
CA GLY A 126 -8.16 -44.83 2.78
C GLY A 126 -9.42 -44.33 2.08
N ASP A 127 -10.59 -44.82 2.45
CA ASP A 127 -11.89 -44.25 2.02
C ASP A 127 -12.53 -43.46 3.17
N SER A 128 -13.20 -42.37 2.82
CA SER A 128 -13.87 -41.49 3.79
C SER A 128 -15.35 -41.43 3.49
N ARG A 129 -16.17 -41.87 4.41
CA ARG A 129 -17.63 -41.88 4.27
C ARG A 129 -18.29 -40.90 5.22
N VAL A 130 -19.26 -40.17 4.71
CA VAL A 130 -20.10 -39.27 5.51
C VAL A 130 -21.09 -40.14 6.30
N VAL A 131 -21.05 -40.05 7.63
CA VAL A 131 -21.92 -40.79 8.52
C VAL A 131 -23.12 -39.95 8.96
N MET A 132 -22.88 -38.68 9.26
CA MET A 132 -23.92 -37.77 9.74
C MET A 132 -23.66 -36.39 9.12
N THR A 133 -24.75 -35.63 8.91
CA THR A 133 -24.68 -34.26 8.41
C THR A 133 -25.65 -33.37 9.13
N ARG A 134 -25.28 -32.09 9.30
CA ARG A 134 -26.16 -31.04 9.84
C ARG A 134 -25.98 -29.74 9.06
N GLY A 135 -27.10 -29.08 8.79
CA GLY A 135 -27.17 -27.86 8.02
C GLY A 135 -27.23 -28.08 6.50
N GLU A 136 -27.42 -27.04 5.77
CA GLU A 136 -27.38 -27.09 4.31
C GLU A 136 -25.96 -26.80 3.84
N ARG A 137 -25.48 -27.60 2.88
CA ARG A 137 -24.17 -27.39 2.30
C ARG A 137 -24.17 -26.08 1.55
N PRO A 138 -23.44 -25.08 2.03
CA PRO A 138 -23.51 -23.76 1.43
C PRO A 138 -22.91 -23.78 0.02
N VAL A 139 -23.62 -23.18 -0.92
CA VAL A 139 -23.11 -22.93 -2.30
C VAL A 139 -22.19 -21.70 -2.21
N LEU A 140 -20.95 -21.91 -1.80
CA LEU A 140 -20.08 -20.82 -1.37
C LEU A 140 -18.96 -20.52 -2.35
N ASN A 141 -18.72 -19.24 -2.56
CA ASN A 141 -17.61 -18.75 -3.39
C ASN A 141 -16.22 -18.95 -2.76
N ASN A 142 -16.12 -19.27 -1.48
CA ASN A 142 -14.86 -19.63 -0.81
C ASN A 142 -15.13 -20.24 0.59
N PRO A 143 -15.55 -21.51 0.69
CA PRO A 143 -15.83 -22.14 1.97
C PRO A 143 -14.53 -22.37 2.75
N LEU A 144 -14.52 -21.97 4.01
CA LEU A 144 -13.51 -22.38 4.95
C LEU A 144 -13.90 -23.74 5.50
N THR A 145 -13.22 -24.80 5.08
CA THR A 145 -13.40 -26.15 5.59
C THR A 145 -12.33 -26.44 6.62
N THR A 146 -12.74 -26.84 7.81
CA THR A 146 -11.86 -27.26 8.90
C THR A 146 -12.24 -28.66 9.29
N VAL A 147 -11.27 -29.58 9.26
CA VAL A 147 -11.44 -30.98 9.66
C VAL A 147 -10.70 -31.20 10.97
N VAL A 148 -11.40 -31.74 11.96
CA VAL A 148 -10.88 -31.98 13.31
C VAL A 148 -11.12 -33.43 13.67
N PRO A 149 -10.10 -34.20 14.07
CA PRO A 149 -10.32 -35.57 14.58
C PRO A 149 -11.13 -35.54 15.85
N ILE A 150 -12.07 -36.49 15.98
CA ILE A 150 -12.94 -36.64 17.15
C ILE A 150 -12.35 -37.67 18.13
N ASP A 151 -11.65 -38.69 17.59
CA ASP A 151 -11.05 -39.78 18.33
C ASP A 151 -9.52 -39.80 18.20
N ASP A 152 -8.89 -40.46 19.18
CA ASP A 152 -7.42 -40.59 19.18
C ASP A 152 -6.91 -41.53 18.08
N ASP A 153 -7.76 -42.45 17.61
CA ASP A 153 -7.44 -43.42 16.56
C ASP A 153 -7.58 -42.85 15.14
N GLY A 154 -8.17 -41.63 14.99
CA GLY A 154 -8.38 -40.94 13.74
C GLY A 154 -9.42 -41.60 12.83
N LEU A 155 -10.26 -42.49 13.36
CA LEU A 155 -11.34 -43.16 12.63
C LEU A 155 -12.50 -42.22 12.32
N TYR A 156 -12.76 -41.27 13.23
CA TYR A 156 -13.82 -40.29 13.05
C TYR A 156 -13.25 -38.87 13.04
N SER A 157 -13.73 -38.07 12.10
CA SER A 157 -13.41 -36.64 12.04
C SER A 157 -14.67 -35.79 11.82
N LEU A 158 -14.70 -34.62 12.41
CA LEU A 158 -15.71 -33.61 12.16
C LEU A 158 -15.18 -32.61 11.13
N SER A 159 -15.86 -32.53 10.00
CA SER A 159 -15.63 -31.53 8.97
C SER A 159 -16.68 -30.43 9.11
N VAL A 160 -16.24 -29.21 9.37
CA VAL A 160 -17.10 -28.03 9.47
C VAL A 160 -16.76 -27.08 8.35
N CYS A 161 -17.75 -26.76 7.54
CA CYS A 161 -17.67 -25.84 6.42
C CYS A 161 -18.42 -24.55 6.76
N ILE A 162 -17.71 -23.43 6.79
CA ILE A 162 -18.27 -22.11 7.16
C ILE A 162 -17.92 -21.12 6.05
N GLU A 163 -18.83 -20.19 5.76
CA GLU A 163 -18.55 -19.06 4.89
C GLU A 163 -17.55 -18.10 5.54
N THR A 164 -16.51 -17.71 4.82
CA THR A 164 -15.63 -16.66 5.29
C THR A 164 -16.39 -15.33 5.31
N PRO A 165 -16.51 -14.65 6.44
CA PRO A 165 -17.27 -13.41 6.56
C PRO A 165 -16.54 -12.23 5.91
N PHE A 166 -16.44 -12.23 4.59
CA PHE A 166 -15.74 -11.20 3.82
C PHE A 166 -16.21 -9.78 4.16
N LYS A 167 -17.52 -9.61 4.38
CA LYS A 167 -18.10 -8.31 4.74
C LYS A 167 -17.62 -7.82 6.11
N VAL A 168 -17.45 -8.73 7.07
CA VAL A 168 -16.98 -8.42 8.43
C VAL A 168 -15.49 -8.03 8.36
N PHE A 169 -14.68 -8.77 7.60
CA PHE A 169 -13.26 -8.43 7.40
C PHE A 169 -13.09 -7.09 6.69
N LEU A 170 -13.86 -6.87 5.62
CA LEU A 170 -13.81 -5.60 4.89
C LEU A 170 -14.22 -4.43 5.79
N GLY A 171 -15.26 -4.59 6.60
CA GLY A 171 -15.70 -3.57 7.55
C GLY A 171 -14.64 -3.22 8.59
N ARG A 172 -13.93 -4.22 9.13
CA ARG A 172 -12.84 -4.05 10.11
C ARG A 172 -11.59 -3.41 9.47
N MET A 173 -11.30 -3.75 8.21
CA MET A 173 -10.12 -3.26 7.47
C MET A 173 -10.39 -1.96 6.73
N TRP A 174 -11.66 -1.51 6.62
CA TRP A 174 -12.04 -0.34 5.82
C TRP A 174 -11.23 0.92 6.17
N GLY A 175 -11.05 1.21 7.45
CA GLY A 175 -10.28 2.38 7.89
C GLY A 175 -8.81 2.35 7.42
N LEU A 176 -8.19 1.17 7.42
CA LEU A 176 -6.81 0.98 6.97
C LEU A 176 -6.70 1.07 5.46
N ILE A 177 -7.65 0.50 4.73
CA ILE A 177 -7.71 0.60 3.27
C ILE A 177 -7.93 2.07 2.87
N ALA A 178 -8.88 2.75 3.50
CA ALA A 178 -9.17 4.15 3.23
C ALA A 178 -7.96 5.06 3.51
N SER A 179 -7.26 4.85 4.64
CA SER A 179 -6.04 5.61 4.96
C SER A 179 -4.92 5.36 3.96
N SER A 180 -4.74 4.12 3.52
CA SER A 180 -3.75 3.75 2.51
C SER A 180 -4.02 4.46 1.17
N VAL A 181 -5.28 4.44 0.71
CA VAL A 181 -5.69 5.14 -0.52
C VAL A 181 -5.53 6.65 -0.38
N ALA A 182 -5.88 7.23 0.78
CA ALA A 182 -5.71 8.66 1.04
C ALA A 182 -4.25 9.09 0.96
N ILE A 183 -3.32 8.29 1.51
CA ILE A 183 -1.88 8.56 1.44
C ILE A 183 -1.39 8.55 -0.02
N ILE A 184 -1.82 7.57 -0.82
CA ILE A 184 -1.45 7.51 -2.24
C ILE A 184 -1.94 8.75 -2.99
N ILE A 185 -3.20 9.15 -2.78
CA ILE A 185 -3.79 10.33 -3.42
C ILE A 185 -3.03 11.60 -3.02
N LEU A 186 -2.72 11.76 -1.72
CA LEU A 186 -1.98 12.90 -1.22
C LEU A 186 -0.59 12.98 -1.84
N LEU A 187 0.15 11.88 -1.87
CA LEU A 187 1.48 11.84 -2.48
C LEU A 187 1.44 12.09 -3.98
N ALA A 188 0.46 11.55 -4.69
CA ALA A 188 0.25 11.82 -6.11
C ALA A 188 -0.05 13.30 -6.35
N GLY A 189 -0.88 13.93 -5.51
CA GLY A 189 -1.19 15.36 -5.57
C GLY A 189 0.04 16.24 -5.35
N VAL A 190 0.85 15.94 -4.34
CA VAL A 190 2.12 16.63 -4.08
C VAL A 190 3.07 16.48 -5.27
N LEU A 191 3.18 15.28 -5.82
CA LEU A 191 4.02 15.03 -6.98
C LEU A 191 3.60 15.86 -8.19
N ILE A 192 2.31 15.85 -8.52
CA ILE A 192 1.75 16.63 -9.63
C ILE A 192 2.00 18.14 -9.41
N TYR A 193 1.80 18.60 -8.17
CA TYR A 193 2.09 20.00 -7.82
C TYR A 193 3.56 20.37 -8.03
N LEU A 194 4.50 19.55 -7.55
CA LEU A 194 5.93 19.77 -7.72
C LEU A 194 6.31 19.79 -9.20
N VAL A 195 5.85 18.81 -9.98
CA VAL A 195 6.12 18.75 -11.41
C VAL A 195 5.59 20.00 -12.13
N ARG A 196 4.35 20.43 -11.85
CA ARG A 196 3.78 21.66 -12.42
C ARG A 196 4.56 22.91 -12.05
N THR A 197 4.98 23.03 -10.79
CA THR A 197 5.76 24.17 -10.30
C THR A 197 7.11 24.25 -10.99
N MET A 198 7.78 23.11 -11.17
CA MET A 198 9.05 23.05 -11.90
C MET A 198 8.88 23.44 -13.38
N PHE A 199 7.80 23.02 -14.05
CA PHE A 199 7.52 23.45 -15.43
C PHE A 199 7.31 24.96 -15.53
N ARG A 200 6.55 25.56 -14.62
CA ARG A 200 6.34 27.00 -14.57
C ARG A 200 7.67 27.77 -14.40
N GLN A 201 8.49 27.34 -13.46
CA GLN A 201 9.79 27.98 -13.22
C GLN A 201 10.67 27.93 -14.47
N LYS A 202 10.70 26.82 -15.18
CA LYS A 202 11.47 26.67 -16.41
C LYS A 202 11.00 27.59 -17.53
N THR A 203 9.70 27.70 -17.74
CA THR A 203 9.12 28.58 -18.75
C THR A 203 9.45 30.03 -18.45
N LEU A 204 9.39 30.46 -17.19
CA LEU A 204 9.76 31.81 -16.78
C LEU A 204 11.24 32.09 -16.99
N GLU A 205 12.12 31.12 -16.75
CA GLU A 205 13.56 31.27 -16.98
C GLU A 205 13.90 31.35 -18.47
N GLU A 206 13.26 30.53 -19.29
CA GLU A 206 13.41 30.62 -20.77
C GLU A 206 12.95 32.01 -21.28
N MET A 207 11.77 32.49 -20.83
CA MET A 207 11.29 33.83 -21.18
C MET A 207 12.24 34.95 -20.73
N ARG A 208 12.78 34.90 -19.50
CA ARG A 208 13.76 35.89 -19.01
C ARG A 208 15.03 35.89 -19.85
N ARG A 209 15.52 34.72 -20.23
CA ARG A 209 16.72 34.59 -21.04
C ARG A 209 16.53 35.15 -22.45
N ASP A 210 15.40 34.81 -23.07
CA ASP A 210 15.06 35.28 -24.42
C ASP A 210 14.83 36.79 -24.41
N PHE A 211 14.15 37.33 -23.38
CA PHE A 211 13.99 38.75 -23.18
C PHE A 211 15.34 39.48 -23.03
N THR A 212 16.23 38.98 -22.17
CA THR A 212 17.56 39.58 -21.97
C THR A 212 18.38 39.54 -23.26
N HIS A 213 18.32 38.43 -24.01
CA HIS A 213 19.06 38.30 -25.27
C HIS A 213 18.53 39.27 -26.32
N ASN A 214 17.22 39.37 -26.50
CA ASN A 214 16.60 40.27 -27.47
C ASN A 214 16.86 41.73 -27.12
N ILE A 215 16.69 42.14 -25.85
CA ILE A 215 16.99 43.50 -25.42
C ILE A 215 18.48 43.85 -25.64
N THR A 216 19.39 42.96 -25.30
CA THR A 216 20.81 43.19 -25.48
C THR A 216 21.12 43.41 -26.96
N HIS A 217 20.49 42.65 -27.85
CA HIS A 217 20.68 42.80 -29.30
C HIS A 217 20.06 44.07 -29.84
N GLU A 218 18.83 44.41 -29.40
CA GLU A 218 18.13 45.62 -29.85
C GLU A 218 18.75 46.91 -29.31
N LEU A 219 19.35 46.89 -28.09
CA LEU A 219 20.05 48.04 -27.55
C LEU A 219 21.45 48.23 -28.18
N LYS A 220 22.09 47.18 -28.64
CA LYS A 220 23.43 47.26 -29.25
C LYS A 220 23.42 48.15 -30.49
N THR A 221 22.40 48.07 -31.31
CA THR A 221 22.28 48.82 -32.55
C THR A 221 22.14 50.32 -32.30
N PRO A 222 21.20 50.85 -31.48
CA PRO A 222 21.10 52.29 -31.23
C PRO A 222 22.31 52.83 -30.46
N ILE A 223 22.92 52.05 -29.55
CA ILE A 223 24.14 52.47 -28.85
C ILE A 223 25.30 52.59 -29.86
N SER A 224 25.48 51.65 -30.79
CA SER A 224 26.50 51.71 -31.79
C SER A 224 26.32 52.96 -32.71
N VAL A 225 25.06 53.25 -33.08
CA VAL A 225 24.76 54.46 -33.91
C VAL A 225 25.06 55.74 -33.10
N ALA A 226 24.71 55.81 -31.83
CA ALA A 226 25.00 56.94 -30.97
C ALA A 226 26.51 57.15 -30.80
N VAL A 227 27.28 56.09 -30.58
CA VAL A 227 28.74 56.17 -30.49
C VAL A 227 29.35 56.67 -31.79
N THR A 228 28.93 56.12 -32.94
CA THR A 228 29.44 56.56 -34.28
C THR A 228 29.08 58.00 -34.55
N ALA A 229 27.86 58.44 -34.21
CA ALA A 229 27.44 59.84 -34.36
C ALA A 229 28.26 60.78 -33.45
N THR A 230 28.58 60.36 -32.25
CA THR A 230 29.40 61.13 -31.31
C THR A 230 30.85 61.22 -31.77
N ASP A 231 31.40 60.12 -32.28
CA ASP A 231 32.76 60.12 -32.87
C ASP A 231 32.85 60.99 -34.16
N ALA A 232 31.82 60.94 -35.00
CA ALA A 232 31.72 61.78 -36.15
C ALA A 232 31.70 63.27 -35.79
N LEU A 233 30.87 63.66 -34.80
CA LEU A 233 30.81 65.04 -34.28
C LEU A 233 32.16 65.51 -33.69
N ARG A 234 32.80 64.61 -32.94
CA ARG A 234 34.12 64.90 -32.34
C ARG A 234 35.19 65.14 -33.44
N ASN A 235 35.23 64.32 -34.46
CA ASN A 235 36.19 64.45 -35.55
C ASN A 235 35.90 65.71 -36.41
N PHE A 236 34.58 65.96 -36.68
CA PHE A 236 34.20 67.17 -37.36
C PHE A 236 34.54 68.46 -36.60
N SER A 237 34.38 68.48 -35.28
CA SER A 237 34.72 69.59 -34.41
C SER A 237 36.24 69.78 -34.26
N ALA A 238 37.02 68.72 -34.41
CA ALA A 238 38.47 68.75 -34.35
C ALA A 238 39.09 69.32 -35.69
N ASP A 239 38.39 69.06 -36.82
CA ASP A 239 38.85 69.55 -38.15
C ASP A 239 38.35 71.00 -38.49
N ALA A 240 37.36 71.48 -37.69
CA ALA A 240 36.65 72.71 -38.09
C ALA A 240 37.31 74.04 -37.65
N ASP A 241 38.37 74.06 -36.82
CA ASP A 241 39.02 75.34 -36.44
C ASP A 241 40.48 75.21 -35.97
N PRO A 242 41.46 75.25 -36.85
CA PRO A 242 42.87 75.47 -36.44
C PRO A 242 43.19 76.92 -36.11
N ASP A 243 42.23 77.88 -36.25
CA ASP A 243 42.56 79.32 -36.19
C ASP A 243 41.74 80.14 -35.17
N ARG A 244 41.11 79.51 -34.17
CA ARG A 244 40.53 80.23 -33.01
C ARG A 244 41.38 80.03 -31.74
N ARG A 245 42.47 80.77 -31.70
CA ARG A 245 43.09 81.21 -30.45
C ARG A 245 42.79 82.67 -30.20
#